data_61970b5420f7bb6e006a42f448ec02a4
#
_entry.id   61970b5420f7bb6e006a42f448ec02a4
#
_cell.length_a   1.000
_cell.length_b   1.000
_cell.length_c   1.000
_cell.angle_alpha   90.00
_cell.angle_beta   90.00
_cell.angle_gamma   90.00
#
_symmetry.space_group_name_H-M   'P 1'
#
loop_
_entity.id
_entity.type
_entity.pdbx_description
1 polymer ?
#
loop_
_entity_poly.entity_id
_entity_poly.type
_entity_poly.pdbx_seq_one_letter_code
_entity_poly.pdbx_strand_id
1 'polypeptide(L)'
;RSRGLGDVYKRQIDFQAGVESALNLTCGALSDVDLIYFAAGMLSGFNVTSLEKYVVDEQLIKMVKRLYKGVDIDRTKDYTAEIAKVGPKGTFLYGRTPKEYRKEHFIPDIFVKTDYKAWENDGSVSIKDRASQVVKNRIESYKAPEITPEQMKVIEKYL
;
A
#
# COMPACT_ATOMS: atom_id res chain seq x y z
N ARG A 1 -22.48 19.72 -12.39
CA ARG A 1 -21.93 19.17 -13.65
C ARG A 1 -20.47 19.60 -13.75
N SER A 2 -19.56 18.79 -13.25
CA SER A 2 -18.13 18.93 -13.51
C SER A 2 -17.85 18.41 -14.91
N ARG A 3 -17.84 19.28 -15.90
CA ARG A 3 -17.49 18.93 -17.27
C ARG A 3 -16.17 19.57 -17.63
N GLY A 4 -15.19 18.77 -17.90
CA GLY A 4 -14.11 19.07 -18.82
C GLY A 4 -12.76 19.49 -18.24
N LEU A 5 -12.65 20.13 -17.09
CA LEU A 5 -11.34 20.54 -16.54
C LEU A 5 -10.76 19.53 -15.52
N GLY A 6 -11.58 18.71 -14.88
CA GLY A 6 -11.14 17.65 -13.98
C GLY A 6 -10.54 16.44 -14.69
N ASP A 7 -10.82 16.23 -15.98
CA ASP A 7 -10.39 15.02 -16.68
C ASP A 7 -8.92 15.05 -17.11
N VAL A 8 -8.32 16.21 -17.30
CA VAL A 8 -6.90 16.32 -17.67
C VAL A 8 -6.01 15.94 -16.49
N TYR A 9 -6.37 16.36 -15.29
CA TYR A 9 -5.64 16.04 -14.06
C TYR A 9 -5.85 14.59 -13.60
N LYS A 10 -7.02 14.02 -13.89
CA LYS A 10 -7.36 12.62 -13.54
C LYS A 10 -6.59 11.57 -14.35
N ARG A 11 -5.81 11.97 -15.34
CA ARG A 11 -4.96 11.07 -16.15
C ARG A 11 -3.54 10.97 -15.63
N GLN A 12 -3.22 11.65 -14.52
CA GLN A 12 -1.89 11.66 -13.92
C GLN A 12 -1.94 11.10 -12.51
N ILE A 13 -0.82 10.51 -12.11
CA ILE A 13 -0.59 10.16 -10.70
C ILE A 13 -0.14 11.44 -10.01
N ASP A 14 -1.09 12.20 -9.53
CA ASP A 14 -0.88 13.44 -8.81
C ASP A 14 -1.37 13.35 -7.36
N PHE A 15 -1.25 14.45 -6.66
CA PHE A 15 -1.69 14.57 -5.28
C PHE A 15 -3.20 14.27 -5.12
N GLN A 16 -4.03 14.77 -6.04
CA GLN A 16 -5.47 14.56 -6.00
C GLN A 16 -5.82 13.07 -6.14
N ALA A 17 -5.21 12.37 -7.09
CA ALA A 17 -5.44 10.94 -7.30
C ALA A 17 -5.10 10.11 -6.05
N GLY A 18 -4.00 10.48 -5.35
CA GLY A 18 -3.62 9.84 -4.09
C GLY A 18 -4.62 10.08 -2.96
N VAL A 19 -5.08 11.32 -2.80
CA VAL A 19 -6.08 11.68 -1.78
C VAL A 19 -7.42 10.98 -2.03
N GLU A 20 -7.92 10.98 -3.27
CA GLU A 20 -9.17 10.31 -3.63
C GLU A 20 -9.10 8.81 -3.37
N SER A 21 -8.00 8.15 -3.74
CA SER A 21 -7.80 6.72 -3.47
C SER A 21 -7.74 6.43 -1.97
N ALA A 22 -6.95 7.19 -1.22
CA ALA A 22 -6.81 7.00 0.22
C ALA A 22 -8.14 7.19 0.96
N LEU A 23 -8.90 8.23 0.60
CA LEU A 23 -10.19 8.52 1.22
C LEU A 23 -11.21 7.41 0.90
N ASN A 24 -11.37 7.05 -0.38
CA ASN A 24 -12.34 6.04 -0.80
C ASN A 24 -12.05 4.67 -0.18
N LEU A 25 -10.78 4.23 -0.18
CA LEU A 25 -10.38 2.97 0.41
C LEU A 25 -10.60 2.95 1.94
N THR A 26 -10.26 4.05 2.60
CA THR A 26 -10.44 4.16 4.06
C THR A 26 -11.92 4.20 4.43
N CYS A 27 -12.73 5.02 3.75
CA CYS A 27 -14.17 5.08 4.00
C CYS A 27 -14.85 3.74 3.71
N GLY A 28 -14.48 3.08 2.61
CA GLY A 28 -14.99 1.75 2.29
C GLY A 28 -14.68 0.73 3.39
N ALA A 29 -13.43 0.67 3.83
CA ALA A 29 -13.03 -0.25 4.91
C ALA A 29 -13.74 0.06 6.24
N LEU A 30 -13.86 1.33 6.61
CA LEU A 30 -14.55 1.73 7.86
C LEU A 30 -16.07 1.58 7.80
N SER A 31 -16.63 1.52 6.59
CA SER A 31 -18.06 1.25 6.36
C SER A 31 -18.38 -0.24 6.25
N ASP A 32 -17.39 -1.10 6.48
CA ASP A 32 -17.54 -2.56 6.50
C ASP A 32 -18.10 -3.14 5.18
N VAL A 33 -17.70 -2.55 4.05
CA VAL A 33 -18.11 -3.05 2.74
C VAL A 33 -17.34 -4.31 2.38
N ASP A 34 -18.04 -5.32 1.89
CA ASP A 34 -17.46 -6.62 1.52
C ASP A 34 -16.58 -6.55 0.27
N LEU A 35 -16.89 -5.64 -0.67
CA LEU A 35 -16.19 -5.55 -1.94
C LEU A 35 -16.09 -4.11 -2.44
N ILE A 36 -14.88 -3.69 -2.76
CA ILE A 36 -14.60 -2.39 -3.39
C ILE A 36 -14.15 -2.66 -4.84
N TYR A 37 -15.02 -2.31 -5.79
CA TYR A 37 -14.70 -2.41 -7.21
C TYR A 37 -13.66 -1.35 -7.63
N PHE A 38 -12.79 -1.73 -8.56
CA PHE A 38 -11.79 -0.83 -9.14
C PHE A 38 -10.94 -0.10 -8.10
N ALA A 39 -10.59 -0.81 -7.03
CA ALA A 39 -9.85 -0.27 -5.88
C ALA A 39 -8.43 0.22 -6.22
N ALA A 40 -7.87 -0.18 -7.36
CA ALA A 40 -6.48 0.12 -7.72
C ALA A 40 -6.32 0.50 -9.19
N GLY A 41 -5.38 1.41 -9.46
CA GLY A 41 -4.90 1.74 -10.80
C GLY A 41 -5.82 2.60 -11.66
N MET A 42 -7.06 2.83 -11.25
CA MET A 42 -8.06 3.51 -12.08
C MET A 42 -8.00 5.03 -11.96
N LEU A 43 -8.17 5.69 -13.09
CA LEU A 43 -8.19 7.14 -13.23
C LEU A 43 -9.35 7.55 -14.16
N SER A 44 -9.72 8.83 -14.15
CA SER A 44 -10.69 9.42 -15.09
C SER A 44 -12.03 8.66 -15.15
N GLY A 45 -12.64 8.36 -13.98
CA GLY A 45 -13.91 7.65 -13.95
C GLY A 45 -13.87 6.27 -14.62
N PHE A 46 -12.80 5.52 -14.37
CA PHE A 46 -12.52 4.17 -14.89
C PHE A 46 -12.15 4.09 -16.38
N ASN A 47 -11.93 5.22 -17.04
CA ASN A 47 -11.59 5.23 -18.47
C ASN A 47 -10.09 5.06 -18.74
N VAL A 48 -9.24 5.21 -17.71
CA VAL A 48 -7.78 5.11 -17.83
C VAL A 48 -7.24 4.26 -16.69
N THR A 49 -6.27 3.42 -17.01
CA THR A 49 -5.52 2.62 -16.04
C THR A 49 -4.04 3.05 -16.07
N SER A 50 -3.44 3.22 -14.90
CA SER A 50 -2.00 3.41 -14.76
C SER A 50 -1.40 2.29 -13.93
N LEU A 51 -0.35 1.66 -14.46
CA LEU A 51 0.36 0.59 -13.75
C LEU A 51 1.10 1.13 -12.51
N GLU A 52 1.65 2.34 -12.60
CA GLU A 52 2.30 2.98 -11.45
C GLU A 52 1.28 3.28 -10.36
N LYS A 53 0.09 3.81 -10.73
CA LYS A 53 -0.98 4.02 -9.78
C LYS A 53 -1.44 2.71 -9.15
N TYR A 54 -1.47 1.63 -9.93
CA TYR A 54 -1.80 0.31 -9.41
C TYR A 54 -0.84 -0.11 -8.28
N VAL A 55 0.46 0.12 -8.45
CA VAL A 55 1.47 -0.16 -7.42
C VAL A 55 1.29 0.73 -6.19
N VAL A 56 0.99 2.03 -6.38
CA VAL A 56 0.73 2.96 -5.27
C VAL A 56 -0.53 2.55 -4.50
N ASP A 57 -1.63 2.28 -5.20
CA ASP A 57 -2.89 1.88 -4.60
C ASP A 57 -2.78 0.51 -3.89
N GLU A 58 -1.98 -0.43 -4.40
CA GLU A 58 -1.66 -1.69 -3.71
C GLU A 58 -1.06 -1.43 -2.32
N GLN A 59 -0.16 -0.48 -2.21
CA GLN A 59 0.42 -0.10 -0.91
C GLN A 59 -0.62 0.57 -0.01
N LEU A 60 -1.47 1.44 -0.56
CA LEU A 60 -2.58 2.05 0.18
C LEU A 60 -3.54 0.98 0.71
N ILE A 61 -3.91 0.01 -0.11
CA ILE A 61 -4.77 -1.12 0.30
C ILE A 61 -4.13 -1.88 1.47
N LYS A 62 -2.83 -2.15 1.41
CA LYS A 62 -2.11 -2.81 2.52
C LYS A 62 -2.14 -1.97 3.79
N MET A 63 -1.96 -0.64 3.68
CA MET A 63 -2.03 0.27 4.81
C MET A 63 -3.44 0.31 5.43
N VAL A 64 -4.48 0.42 4.60
CA VAL A 64 -5.87 0.44 5.04
C VAL A 64 -6.27 -0.90 5.68
N LYS A 65 -5.87 -2.02 5.10
CA LYS A 65 -6.08 -3.35 5.71
C LYS A 65 -5.40 -3.46 7.08
N ARG A 66 -4.20 -2.89 7.23
CA ARG A 66 -3.53 -2.87 8.53
C ARG A 66 -4.25 -1.98 9.55
N LEU A 67 -4.76 -0.83 9.10
CA LEU A 67 -5.57 0.07 9.93
C LEU A 67 -6.86 -0.63 10.39
N TYR A 68 -7.58 -1.24 9.47
CA TYR A 68 -8.84 -1.95 9.74
C TYR A 68 -8.68 -3.13 10.70
N LYS A 69 -7.58 -3.86 10.59
CA LYS A 69 -7.26 -4.96 11.51
C LYS A 69 -7.17 -4.50 12.97
N GLY A 70 -6.87 -3.23 13.22
CA GLY A 70 -6.67 -2.69 14.55
C GLY A 70 -5.40 -3.21 15.22
N VAL A 71 -5.32 -3.04 16.55
CA VAL A 71 -4.18 -3.47 17.38
C VAL A 71 -4.51 -4.81 18.01
N ASP A 72 -3.59 -5.76 17.88
CA ASP A 72 -3.71 -7.07 18.52
C ASP A 72 -3.24 -6.95 19.97
N ILE A 73 -4.18 -6.98 20.90
CA ILE A 73 -3.92 -6.90 22.33
C ILE A 73 -3.71 -8.31 22.87
N ASP A 74 -2.46 -8.72 22.97
CA ASP A 74 -2.09 -9.96 23.65
C ASP A 74 -2.15 -9.77 25.18
N ARG A 75 -3.29 -10.13 25.77
CA ARG A 75 -3.53 -10.01 27.23
C ARG A 75 -2.68 -10.98 28.05
N THR A 76 -1.96 -11.91 27.43
CA THR A 76 -1.06 -12.83 28.14
C THR A 76 0.29 -12.19 28.42
N LYS A 77 0.61 -11.06 27.78
CA LYS A 77 1.86 -10.33 27.97
C LYS A 77 1.71 -9.28 29.06
N ASP A 78 2.48 -9.42 30.10
CA ASP A 78 2.58 -8.41 31.16
C ASP A 78 3.93 -7.67 31.02
N TYR A 79 3.85 -6.41 30.67
CA TYR A 79 5.02 -5.53 30.54
C TYR A 79 5.32 -4.72 31.82
N THR A 80 4.58 -4.96 32.91
CA THR A 80 4.69 -4.21 34.15
C THR A 80 6.10 -4.25 34.72
N ALA A 81 6.74 -5.41 34.69
CA ALA A 81 8.13 -5.59 35.17
C ALA A 81 9.15 -4.80 34.33
N GLU A 82 8.96 -4.75 33.02
CA GLU A 82 9.83 -3.98 32.10
C GLU A 82 9.63 -2.48 32.31
N ILE A 83 8.40 -2.03 32.47
CA ILE A 83 8.07 -0.64 32.76
C ILE A 83 8.68 -0.23 34.12
N ALA A 84 8.54 -1.05 35.15
CA ALA A 84 9.12 -0.81 36.46
C ALA A 84 10.66 -0.74 36.43
N LYS A 85 11.29 -1.59 35.63
CA LYS A 85 12.75 -1.60 35.44
C LYS A 85 13.26 -0.30 34.79
N VAL A 86 12.53 0.24 33.82
CA VAL A 86 12.91 1.51 33.17
C VAL A 86 12.71 2.68 34.11
N GLY A 87 11.62 2.67 34.88
CA GLY A 87 11.31 3.66 35.90
C GLY A 87 10.94 5.05 35.36
N PRO A 88 10.61 5.99 36.25
CA PRO A 88 10.28 7.36 35.89
C PRO A 88 11.47 8.06 35.20
N LYS A 89 11.20 8.82 34.15
CA LYS A 89 12.19 9.52 33.31
C LYS A 89 13.19 8.62 32.58
N GLY A 90 13.00 7.31 32.62
CA GLY A 90 13.78 6.35 31.83
C GLY A 90 13.40 6.37 30.37
N THR A 91 14.19 5.67 29.53
CA THR A 91 13.89 5.52 28.10
C THR A 91 13.75 4.05 27.74
N PHE A 92 12.78 3.75 26.84
CA PHE A 92 12.59 2.42 26.28
C PHE A 92 13.40 2.20 24.98
N LEU A 93 14.25 3.17 24.60
CA LEU A 93 15.07 3.09 23.40
C LEU A 93 16.35 2.27 23.58
N TYR A 94 16.57 1.72 24.76
CA TYR A 94 17.69 0.83 25.02
C TYR A 94 17.38 -0.59 24.59
N GLY A 95 18.17 -1.09 23.65
CA GLY A 95 18.14 -2.48 23.27
C GLY A 95 17.50 -2.76 21.91
N ARG A 96 17.17 -4.01 21.70
CA ARG A 96 16.64 -4.51 20.44
C ARG A 96 15.15 -4.15 20.35
N THR A 97 14.74 -3.50 19.27
CA THR A 97 13.31 -3.26 18.99
C THR A 97 12.52 -4.56 19.15
N PRO A 98 11.46 -4.58 19.95
CA PRO A 98 10.65 -5.78 20.16
C PRO A 98 10.17 -6.40 18.85
N LYS A 99 10.09 -7.72 18.80
CA LYS A 99 9.57 -8.43 17.61
C LYS A 99 8.15 -8.03 17.30
N GLU A 100 7.38 -7.72 18.33
CA GLU A 100 6.00 -7.24 18.25
C GLU A 100 5.88 -5.93 17.47
N TYR A 101 6.79 -4.99 17.65
CA TYR A 101 6.79 -3.74 16.88
C TYR A 101 6.85 -4.00 15.38
N ARG A 102 7.71 -4.91 14.94
CA ARG A 102 7.83 -5.25 13.52
C ARG A 102 6.59 -5.94 12.94
N LYS A 103 5.87 -6.67 13.79
CA LYS A 103 4.63 -7.36 13.42
C LYS A 103 3.45 -6.38 13.35
N GLU A 104 3.39 -5.43 14.29
CA GLU A 104 2.29 -4.49 14.41
C GLU A 104 2.46 -3.25 13.53
N HIS A 105 3.70 -2.85 13.24
CA HIS A 105 3.98 -1.66 12.46
C HIS A 105 4.15 -2.00 10.99
N PHE A 106 3.19 -1.55 10.17
CA PHE A 106 3.27 -1.70 8.72
C PHE A 106 4.14 -0.59 8.13
N ILE A 107 5.23 -0.98 7.47
CA ILE A 107 6.11 -0.07 6.73
C ILE A 107 5.86 -0.31 5.25
N PRO A 108 5.35 0.67 4.50
CA PRO A 108 5.14 0.54 3.06
C PRO A 108 6.47 0.53 2.30
N ASP A 109 6.54 -0.25 1.21
CA ASP A 109 7.76 -0.47 0.45
C ASP A 109 8.17 0.73 -0.40
N ILE A 110 7.18 1.45 -0.97
CA ILE A 110 7.44 2.53 -1.93
C ILE A 110 7.25 3.95 -1.36
N PHE A 111 6.57 4.08 -0.20
CA PHE A 111 6.43 5.37 0.47
C PHE A 111 7.67 5.69 1.28
N VAL A 112 8.24 6.88 1.08
CA VAL A 112 9.37 7.37 1.86
C VAL A 112 8.93 7.65 3.29
N LYS A 113 9.63 7.07 4.25
CA LYS A 113 9.43 7.27 5.70
C LYS A 113 10.68 7.81 6.39
N THR A 114 11.74 8.05 5.64
CA THR A 114 12.99 8.65 6.11
C THR A 114 12.85 10.18 6.19
N ASP A 115 13.79 10.83 6.89
CA ASP A 115 13.90 12.28 6.89
C ASP A 115 14.37 12.83 5.52
N TYR A 116 14.27 14.14 5.34
CA TYR A 116 14.61 14.80 4.09
C TYR A 116 16.06 14.55 3.65
N LYS A 117 17.01 14.62 4.58
CA LYS A 117 18.43 14.45 4.27
C LYS A 117 18.76 13.02 3.82
N ALA A 118 18.14 12.04 4.46
CA ALA A 118 18.28 10.64 4.05
C ALA A 118 17.66 10.42 2.66
N TRP A 119 16.50 11.00 2.37
CA TRP A 119 15.88 10.95 1.06
C TRP A 119 16.72 11.64 -0.03
N GLU A 120 17.31 12.79 0.29
CA GLU A 120 18.21 13.51 -0.61
C GLU A 120 19.45 12.67 -0.94
N ASN A 121 20.08 12.06 0.06
CA ASN A 121 21.22 11.17 -0.11
C ASN A 121 20.87 9.90 -0.92
N ASP A 122 19.61 9.46 -0.88
CA ASP A 122 19.07 8.33 -1.66
C ASP A 122 18.64 8.75 -3.09
N GLY A 123 19.07 9.91 -3.55
CA GLY A 123 18.86 10.41 -4.93
C GLY A 123 17.54 11.10 -5.16
N SER A 124 16.82 11.51 -4.12
CA SER A 124 15.57 12.29 -4.20
C SER A 124 14.49 11.64 -5.09
N VAL A 125 14.44 10.33 -5.11
CA VAL A 125 13.54 9.57 -6.00
C VAL A 125 12.08 9.77 -5.61
N SER A 126 11.25 10.18 -6.58
CA SER A 126 9.81 10.39 -6.37
C SER A 126 9.06 9.07 -6.20
N ILE A 127 7.85 9.13 -5.61
CA ILE A 127 6.99 7.94 -5.50
C ILE A 127 6.60 7.38 -6.87
N LYS A 128 6.45 8.24 -7.87
CA LYS A 128 6.16 7.86 -9.25
C LYS A 128 7.29 7.04 -9.84
N ASP A 129 8.54 7.49 -9.67
CA ASP A 129 9.71 6.80 -10.20
C ASP A 129 9.92 5.44 -9.51
N ARG A 130 9.72 5.38 -8.19
CA ARG A 130 9.74 4.12 -7.45
C ARG A 130 8.67 3.15 -7.92
N ALA A 131 7.44 3.63 -8.14
CA ALA A 131 6.36 2.82 -8.68
C ALA A 131 6.68 2.34 -10.11
N SER A 132 7.21 3.21 -10.98
CA SER A 132 7.67 2.83 -12.33
C SER A 132 8.74 1.75 -12.30
N GLN A 133 9.69 1.82 -11.37
CA GLN A 133 10.70 0.77 -11.21
C GLN A 133 10.09 -0.56 -10.79
N VAL A 134 9.13 -0.53 -9.84
CA VAL A 134 8.41 -1.75 -9.44
C VAL A 134 7.64 -2.36 -10.61
N VAL A 135 6.96 -1.53 -11.42
CA VAL A 135 6.27 -1.99 -12.64
C VAL A 135 7.25 -2.68 -13.60
N LYS A 136 8.38 -2.04 -13.90
CA LYS A 136 9.41 -2.63 -14.77
C LYS A 136 9.89 -3.98 -14.24
N ASN A 137 10.26 -4.04 -12.97
CA ASN A 137 10.74 -5.27 -12.36
C ASN A 137 9.69 -6.39 -12.41
N ARG A 138 8.40 -6.06 -12.18
CA ARG A 138 7.30 -7.04 -12.26
C ARG A 138 7.10 -7.57 -13.69
N ILE A 139 7.18 -6.69 -14.70
CA ILE A 139 7.06 -7.08 -16.10
C ILE A 139 8.24 -7.97 -16.50
N GLU A 140 9.46 -7.59 -16.16
CA GLU A 140 10.68 -8.34 -16.49
C GLU A 140 10.75 -9.71 -15.81
N SER A 141 10.23 -9.80 -14.59
CA SER A 141 10.19 -11.06 -13.83
C SER A 141 8.96 -11.91 -14.10
N TYR A 142 8.02 -11.44 -14.93
CA TYR A 142 6.80 -12.16 -15.23
C TYR A 142 7.07 -13.47 -15.96
N LYS A 143 6.55 -14.54 -15.41
CA LYS A 143 6.51 -15.85 -16.06
C LYS A 143 5.06 -16.21 -16.30
N ALA A 144 4.72 -16.53 -17.54
CA ALA A 144 3.38 -17.01 -17.85
C ALA A 144 3.08 -18.28 -17.03
N PRO A 145 1.88 -18.39 -16.45
CA PRO A 145 1.47 -19.61 -15.76
C PRO A 145 1.48 -20.79 -16.74
N GLU A 146 1.90 -21.94 -16.27
CA GLU A 146 1.78 -23.17 -17.03
C GLU A 146 0.30 -23.54 -17.14
N ILE A 147 -0.17 -23.66 -18.39
CA ILE A 147 -1.56 -24.03 -18.68
C ILE A 147 -1.56 -25.51 -19.01
N THR A 148 -2.33 -26.30 -18.24
CA THR A 148 -2.45 -27.74 -18.54
C THR A 148 -3.24 -27.98 -19.82
N PRO A 149 -3.07 -29.15 -20.49
CA PRO A 149 -3.85 -29.49 -21.67
C PRO A 149 -5.36 -29.45 -21.46
N GLU A 150 -5.83 -29.82 -20.27
CA GLU A 150 -7.27 -29.74 -19.90
C GLU A 150 -7.75 -28.29 -19.82
N GLN A 151 -6.95 -27.39 -19.20
CA GLN A 151 -7.25 -25.98 -19.14
C GLN A 151 -7.25 -25.34 -20.52
N MET A 152 -6.28 -25.72 -21.39
CA MET A 152 -6.23 -25.23 -22.77
C MET A 152 -7.48 -25.63 -23.56
N LYS A 153 -7.96 -26.86 -23.45
CA LYS A 153 -9.23 -27.29 -24.08
C LYS A 153 -10.45 -26.47 -23.64
N VAL A 154 -10.46 -26.03 -22.39
CA VAL A 154 -11.54 -25.15 -21.88
C VAL A 154 -11.42 -23.76 -22.50
N ILE A 155 -10.21 -23.21 -22.57
CA ILE A 155 -9.96 -21.88 -23.14
C ILE A 155 -10.29 -21.83 -24.64
N GLU A 156 -9.84 -22.82 -25.40
CA GLU A 156 -10.12 -22.96 -26.85
C GLU A 156 -11.61 -23.02 -27.19
N LYS A 157 -12.42 -23.47 -26.25
CA LYS A 157 -13.89 -23.51 -26.42
C LYS A 157 -14.53 -22.11 -26.44
N TYR A 158 -13.83 -21.08 -25.87
CA TYR A 158 -14.34 -19.72 -25.73
C TYR A 158 -13.59 -18.68 -26.56
N LEU A 159 -12.54 -19.10 -27.30
CA LEU A 159 -11.84 -18.31 -28.29
C LEU A 159 -12.42 -18.57 -29.67
#